data_c47597beef8986f6fd00ca01fca93828
#
_entry.id   c47597beef8986f6fd00ca01fca93828
#
_cell.length_a   1.000
_cell.length_b   1.000
_cell.length_c   1.000
_cell.angle_alpha   90.00
_cell.angle_beta   90.00
_cell.angle_gamma   90.00
#
_symmetry.space_group_name_H-M   'P 1'
#
loop_
_entity.id
_entity.type
_entity.pdbx_description
1 polymer ?
#
loop_
_entity_poly.entity_id
_entity_poly.type
_entity_poly.pdbx_seq_one_letter_code
_entity_poly.pdbx_strand_id
1 'polypeptide(L)'
;MKARIAAVSLVSAALVAGAAGAAGAAPAHTPAPRPSISLFADSVHVKRDHGVVFAGRTTGLREGSRVTLQVKDGRHWRSLPVTTTVRHSAYKLSDKFRKRGFDTVRVVDGRTASRPVTVEVR
;
A
#
# COMPACT_ATOMS: atom_id res chain seq x y z
N MET A 1 -41.83 26.49 -6.54
CA MET A 1 -42.40 26.29 -7.52
C MET A 1 -42.87 26.66 -7.88
N LYS A 2 -41.54 25.73 -7.27
CA LYS A 2 -41.78 25.56 -7.93
C LYS A 2 -41.75 26.04 -8.06
N ALA A 3 -41.68 26.02 -7.15
CA ALA A 3 -41.89 26.11 -7.69
C ALA A 3 -41.84 26.62 -7.87
N ARG A 4 -41.06 25.90 -7.42
CA ARG A 4 -41.16 25.82 -7.92
C ARG A 4 -41.08 26.14 -7.95
N ILE A 5 -40.90 25.86 -7.40
CA ILE A 5 -41.01 25.84 -7.84
C ILE A 5 -40.86 26.15 -7.87
N ALA A 6 -40.50 26.00 -7.27
CA ALA A 6 -40.46 25.85 -7.77
C ALA A 6 -40.11 26.10 -7.81
N ALA A 7 -39.77 25.77 -7.27
CA ALA A 7 -39.54 25.53 -7.68
C ALA A 7 -39.14 25.73 -7.64
N VAL A 8 -38.71 25.18 -7.26
CA VAL A 8 -38.47 24.91 -7.64
C VAL A 8 -38.04 25.01 -7.52
N SER A 9 -37.72 24.73 -6.99
CA SER A 9 -37.42 24.39 -7.36
C SER A 9 -37.10 24.61 -7.27
N LEU A 10 -36.83 24.31 -6.90
CA LEU A 10 -36.56 24.04 -7.21
C LEU A 10 -36.14 24.15 -7.08
N VAL A 11 -35.96 24.02 -6.68
CA VAL A 11 -35.61 23.65 -6.96
C VAL A 11 -35.28 23.70 -6.81
N SER A 12 -35.00 23.43 -6.36
CA SER A 12 -34.68 22.98 -6.65
C SER A 12 -34.35 23.03 -6.48
N ALA A 13 -34.36 23.17 -6.06
CA ALA A 13 -33.94 22.69 -6.30
C ALA A 13 -33.52 22.72 -6.17
N ALA A 14 -33.42 22.68 -5.79
CA ALA A 14 -32.98 22.11 -5.99
C ALA A 14 -32.61 22.13 -5.85
N LEU A 15 -32.47 21.87 -5.58
CA LEU A 15 -32.11 21.35 -5.74
C LEU A 15 -31.75 21.30 -5.61
N VAL A 16 -31.72 21.46 -5.37
CA VAL A 16 -31.44 20.91 -5.57
C VAL A 16 -31.18 20.89 -5.45
N ALA A 17 -31.10 20.97 -5.10
CA ALA A 17 -30.89 20.41 -5.40
C ALA A 17 -30.57 20.37 -5.29
N GLY A 18 -30.39 20.32 -4.85
CA GLY A 18 -30.09 19.65 -5.25
C GLY A 18 -29.65 19.57 -4.91
N ALA A 19 -29.65 19.79 -4.77
CA ALA A 19 -29.59 19.21 -4.86
C ALA A 19 -29.29 19.13 -4.70
N ALA A 20 -29.09 19.09 -4.50
CA ALA A 20 -29.09 18.54 -4.77
C ALA A 20 -28.79 18.41 -4.70
N GLY A 21 -28.70 18.47 -4.42
CA GLY A 21 -28.67 17.79 -4.83
C GLY A 21 -28.27 17.62 -4.57
N ALA A 22 -27.53 17.14 -4.40
CA ALA A 22 -27.54 16.64 -4.55
C ALA A 22 -27.30 16.43 -4.46
N ALA A 23 -27.02 16.29 -4.37
CA ALA A 23 -27.05 15.83 -4.61
C ALA A 23 -26.71 15.70 -4.60
N GLY A 24 -26.49 15.51 -4.48
CA GLY A 24 -26.31 15.26 -4.74
C GLY A 24 -25.73 15.14 -4.61
N ALA A 25 -26.30 15.82 -5.24
CA ALA A 25 -25.07 15.32 -5.35
C ALA A 25 -24.53 14.67 -4.21
N ALA A 26 -24.67 13.60 -4.18
CA ALA A 26 -23.90 12.88 -3.27
C ALA A 26 -22.48 13.42 -3.32
N PRO A 27 -21.91 13.80 -2.22
CA PRO A 27 -20.52 14.11 -2.21
C PRO A 27 -19.84 12.98 -2.94
N ALA A 28 -19.12 13.30 -3.95
CA ALA A 28 -18.30 12.32 -4.58
C ALA A 28 -17.53 11.66 -3.44
N HIS A 29 -17.83 10.44 -3.19
CA HIS A 29 -16.99 9.66 -2.33
C HIS A 29 -15.67 9.54 -3.05
N THR A 30 -14.71 10.32 -2.60
CA THR A 30 -13.34 10.01 -2.94
C THR A 30 -13.06 8.67 -2.30
N PRO A 31 -12.89 7.60 -3.06
CA PRO A 31 -12.55 6.33 -2.44
C PRO A 31 -11.25 6.52 -1.67
N ALA A 32 -11.17 5.93 -0.49
CA ALA A 32 -9.94 5.91 0.25
C ALA A 32 -8.84 5.31 -0.64
N PRO A 33 -7.62 5.85 -0.62
CA PRO A 33 -6.53 5.27 -1.40
C PRO A 33 -6.39 3.80 -1.04
N ARG A 34 -6.18 2.97 -2.03
CA ARG A 34 -5.91 1.56 -1.78
C ARG A 34 -4.61 1.45 -0.99
N PRO A 35 -4.55 0.56 -0.01
CA PRO A 35 -3.29 0.33 0.66
C PRO A 35 -2.21 -0.09 -0.33
N SER A 36 -1.02 0.44 -0.13
CA SER A 36 0.11 0.08 -0.98
C SER A 36 1.39 0.11 -0.18
N ILE A 37 2.36 -0.68 -0.62
CA ILE A 37 3.69 -0.75 -0.02
C ILE A 37 4.70 -0.69 -1.15
N SER A 38 5.68 0.21 -1.04
CA SER A 38 6.82 0.21 -1.94
C SER A 38 7.98 -0.52 -1.29
N LEU A 39 8.91 -1.03 -2.09
CA LEU A 39 10.06 -1.77 -1.61
C LEU A 39 11.29 -1.41 -2.43
N PHE A 40 12.35 -1.03 -1.73
CA PHE A 40 13.65 -0.75 -2.32
C PHE A 40 14.71 -1.47 -1.51
N ALA A 41 15.69 -2.02 -2.19
CA ALA A 41 16.85 -2.62 -1.55
C ALA A 41 18.04 -1.68 -1.75
N ASP A 42 18.88 -1.55 -0.74
CA ASP A 42 20.10 -0.74 -0.84
C ASP A 42 21.12 -1.37 -1.79
N SER A 43 21.03 -2.68 -1.98
CA SER A 43 21.85 -3.40 -2.95
C SER A 43 21.10 -4.63 -3.42
N VAL A 44 21.18 -4.91 -4.71
CA VAL A 44 20.60 -6.13 -5.31
C VAL A 44 21.66 -7.14 -5.71
N HIS A 45 22.93 -6.82 -5.49
CA HIS A 45 24.06 -7.73 -5.71
C HIS A 45 24.88 -7.76 -4.44
N VAL A 46 24.83 -8.86 -3.72
CA VAL A 46 25.48 -8.96 -2.41
C VAL A 46 26.24 -10.27 -2.31
N LYS A 47 27.21 -10.27 -1.41
CA LYS A 47 27.91 -11.49 -1.03
C LYS A 47 27.09 -12.23 0.03
N ARG A 48 27.31 -13.54 0.10
CA ARG A 48 26.70 -14.33 1.15
C ARG A 48 26.98 -13.74 2.54
N ASP A 49 26.01 -13.83 3.40
CA ASP A 49 26.06 -13.40 4.79
C ASP A 49 26.23 -11.89 4.98
N HIS A 50 26.13 -11.13 3.91
CA HIS A 50 26.07 -9.68 4.01
C HIS A 50 24.64 -9.21 4.14
N GLY A 51 24.44 -8.18 4.95
CA GLY A 51 23.10 -7.63 5.15
C GLY A 51 22.63 -6.80 3.97
N VAL A 52 21.35 -6.92 3.68
CA VAL A 52 20.65 -6.06 2.72
C VAL A 52 19.62 -5.27 3.49
N VAL A 53 19.60 -3.98 3.31
CA VAL A 53 18.61 -3.11 3.93
C VAL A 53 17.48 -2.89 2.93
N PHE A 54 16.28 -3.19 3.37
CA PHE A 54 15.06 -2.94 2.60
C PHE A 54 14.31 -1.80 3.25
N ALA A 55 13.84 -0.90 2.43
CA ALA A 55 13.10 0.25 2.91
C ALA A 55 12.00 0.60 1.93
N GLY A 56 11.02 1.31 2.40
CA GLY A 56 9.95 1.76 1.53
C GLY A 56 8.96 2.65 2.23
N ARG A 57 7.93 2.98 1.49
CA ARG A 57 6.85 3.80 1.98
C ARG A 57 5.54 3.07 1.85
N THR A 58 4.59 3.49 2.65
CA THR A 58 3.27 2.88 2.65
C THR A 58 2.21 3.95 2.43
N THR A 59 1.08 3.52 1.88
CA THR A 59 -0.12 4.33 1.73
C THR A 59 -1.28 3.54 2.28
N GLY A 60 -2.13 4.18 3.06
CA GLY A 60 -3.35 3.54 3.56
C GLY A 60 -3.14 2.52 4.67
N LEU A 61 -1.95 2.42 5.24
CA LEU A 61 -1.69 1.58 6.40
C LEU A 61 -1.67 2.42 7.65
N ARG A 62 -2.09 1.83 8.75
CA ARG A 62 -2.06 2.52 10.04
C ARG A 62 -0.64 2.69 10.54
N GLU A 63 -0.44 3.77 11.26
CA GLU A 63 0.78 3.95 12.04
C GLU A 63 0.96 2.75 12.99
N GLY A 64 2.17 2.19 13.03
CA GLY A 64 2.45 1.03 13.85
C GLY A 64 2.05 -0.30 13.24
N SER A 65 1.51 -0.32 12.02
CA SER A 65 1.25 -1.57 11.32
C SER A 65 2.53 -2.38 11.17
N ARG A 66 2.39 -3.69 11.28
CA ARG A 66 3.55 -4.58 11.15
C ARG A 66 3.66 -5.08 9.72
N VAL A 67 4.84 -5.00 9.16
CA VAL A 67 5.13 -5.53 7.83
C VAL A 67 6.15 -6.65 7.94
N THR A 68 6.04 -7.64 7.07
CA THR A 68 6.85 -8.85 7.10
C THR A 68 7.51 -9.06 5.75
N LEU A 69 8.77 -9.45 5.78
CA LEU A 69 9.51 -9.81 4.57
C LEU A 69 9.14 -11.24 4.17
N GLN A 70 8.82 -11.44 2.91
CA GLN A 70 8.57 -12.77 2.33
C GLN A 70 9.56 -13.05 1.22
N VAL A 71 9.92 -14.30 1.08
CA VAL A 71 10.76 -14.79 0.00
C VAL A 71 9.96 -15.75 -0.85
N LYS A 72 10.16 -15.68 -2.16
CA LYS A 72 9.51 -16.58 -3.08
C LYS A 72 10.19 -17.95 -3.04
N ASP A 73 9.39 -18.98 -2.87
CA ASP A 73 9.85 -20.37 -2.82
C ASP A 73 9.01 -21.16 -3.83
N GLY A 74 9.56 -21.34 -5.03
CA GLY A 74 8.80 -21.92 -6.12
C GLY A 74 7.63 -21.04 -6.50
N ARG A 75 6.41 -21.57 -6.34
CA ARG A 75 5.18 -20.83 -6.62
C ARG A 75 4.57 -20.18 -5.39
N HIS A 76 5.23 -20.35 -4.25
CA HIS A 76 4.68 -19.87 -2.97
C HIS A 76 5.55 -18.79 -2.39
N TRP A 77 4.94 -17.97 -1.55
CA TRP A 77 5.62 -16.97 -0.76
C TRP A 77 5.75 -17.50 0.67
N ARG A 78 6.95 -17.46 1.19
CA ARG A 78 7.24 -17.92 2.54
C ARG A 78 7.63 -16.72 3.39
N SER A 79 6.97 -16.55 4.53
CA SER A 79 7.30 -15.47 5.45
C SER A 79 8.60 -15.76 6.16
N LEU A 80 9.48 -14.76 6.20
CA LEU A 80 10.71 -14.82 6.97
C LEU A 80 10.46 -14.22 8.36
N PRO A 81 11.25 -14.59 9.37
CA PRO A 81 11.11 -13.99 10.69
C PRO A 81 11.73 -12.59 10.73
N VAL A 82 11.41 -11.77 9.76
CA VAL A 82 11.92 -10.41 9.61
C VAL A 82 10.74 -9.49 9.48
N THR A 83 10.49 -8.72 10.52
CA THR A 83 9.35 -7.80 10.59
C THR A 83 9.80 -6.44 11.08
N THR A 84 9.01 -5.43 10.78
CA THR A 84 9.20 -4.11 11.34
C THR A 84 7.85 -3.39 11.39
N THR A 85 7.81 -2.24 12.01
CA THR A 85 6.60 -1.44 12.09
C THR A 85 6.69 -0.24 11.17
N VAL A 86 5.52 0.16 10.65
CA VAL A 86 5.39 1.36 9.83
C VAL A 86 5.37 2.57 10.75
N ARG A 87 6.21 3.54 10.46
CA ARG A 87 6.28 4.82 11.17
C ARG A 87 6.32 5.95 10.15
N HIS A 88 5.41 6.89 10.28
CA HIS A 88 5.33 8.05 9.36
C HIS A 88 5.25 7.60 7.91
N SER A 89 4.44 6.57 7.65
CA SER A 89 4.24 6.00 6.32
C SER A 89 5.51 5.46 5.68
N ALA A 90 6.45 4.99 6.51
CA ALA A 90 7.72 4.44 6.06
C ALA A 90 8.10 3.25 6.91
N TYR A 91 8.95 2.41 6.37
CA TYR A 91 9.49 1.27 7.11
C TYR A 91 10.92 0.98 6.65
N LYS A 92 11.62 0.23 7.47
CA LYS A 92 12.98 -0.19 7.19
C LYS A 92 13.25 -1.50 7.89
N LEU A 93 13.81 -2.44 7.17
CA LEU A 93 14.21 -3.71 7.74
C LEU A 93 15.45 -4.23 7.01
N SER A 94 16.09 -5.25 7.58
CA SER A 94 17.28 -5.82 6.98
C SER A 94 17.28 -7.33 7.15
N ASP A 95 17.97 -8.00 6.25
CA ASP A 95 18.14 -9.44 6.32
C ASP A 95 19.47 -9.83 5.67
N LYS A 96 19.94 -11.02 6.00
CA LYS A 96 21.14 -11.60 5.42
C LYS A 96 20.74 -12.83 4.62
N PHE A 97 21.32 -12.97 3.45
CA PHE A 97 21.07 -14.12 2.58
C PHE A 97 22.28 -15.03 2.64
N ARG A 98 22.04 -16.30 2.94
CA ARG A 98 23.11 -17.26 3.19
C ARG A 98 23.39 -18.18 2.03
N LYS A 99 22.46 -18.31 1.11
CA LYS A 99 22.62 -19.16 -0.06
C LYS A 99 22.90 -18.35 -1.27
N ARG A 100 23.82 -18.82 -2.09
CA ARG A 100 24.07 -18.24 -3.40
C ARG A 100 22.86 -18.42 -4.29
N GLY A 101 22.65 -17.47 -5.17
CA GLY A 101 21.58 -17.53 -6.16
C GLY A 101 20.75 -16.28 -6.15
N PHE A 102 19.56 -16.40 -6.72
CA PHE A 102 18.63 -15.29 -6.79
C PHE A 102 17.49 -15.50 -5.78
N ASP A 103 17.29 -14.52 -4.95
CA ASP A 103 16.15 -14.52 -4.03
C ASP A 103 15.23 -13.38 -4.39
N THR A 104 13.96 -13.70 -4.62
CA THR A 104 12.94 -12.71 -4.88
C THR A 104 12.15 -12.51 -3.61
N VAL A 105 12.07 -11.26 -3.16
CA VAL A 105 11.45 -10.91 -1.90
C VAL A 105 10.39 -9.84 -2.09
N ARG A 106 9.46 -9.79 -1.15
CA ARG A 106 8.46 -8.73 -1.07
C ARG A 106 8.14 -8.45 0.39
N VAL A 107 7.50 -7.32 0.63
CA VAL A 107 7.05 -6.94 1.98
C VAL A 107 5.53 -6.94 1.97
N VAL A 108 4.94 -7.50 3.00
CA VAL A 108 3.48 -7.65 3.08
C VAL A 108 2.94 -7.19 4.42
N ASP A 109 1.69 -6.74 4.38
CA ASP A 109 0.84 -6.52 5.54
C ASP A 109 -0.54 -7.05 5.18
N GLY A 110 -0.88 -8.22 5.72
CA GLY A 110 -2.13 -8.87 5.38
C GLY A 110 -2.21 -9.14 3.87
N ARG A 111 -3.20 -8.52 3.23
CA ARG A 111 -3.42 -8.70 1.79
C ARG A 111 -2.64 -7.70 0.94
N THR A 112 -2.01 -6.73 1.57
CA THR A 112 -1.24 -5.71 0.86
C THR A 112 0.18 -6.18 0.71
N ALA A 113 0.68 -6.18 -0.51
CA ALA A 113 2.03 -6.62 -0.81
C ALA A 113 2.73 -5.61 -1.70
N SER A 114 4.03 -5.49 -1.50
CA SER A 114 4.88 -4.68 -2.36
C SER A 114 5.14 -5.40 -3.69
N ARG A 115 5.69 -4.68 -4.65
CA ARG A 115 6.30 -5.31 -5.81
C ARG A 115 7.49 -6.14 -5.35
N PRO A 116 7.75 -7.27 -6.00
CA PRO A 116 8.92 -8.07 -5.67
C PRO A 116 10.21 -7.39 -6.09
N VAL A 117 11.26 -7.68 -5.34
CA VAL A 117 12.64 -7.28 -5.69
C VAL A 117 13.48 -8.54 -5.70
N THR A 118 14.30 -8.70 -6.72
CA THR A 118 15.20 -9.85 -6.82
C THR A 118 16.61 -9.43 -6.41
N VAL A 119 17.19 -10.19 -5.49
CA VAL A 119 18.54 -9.97 -4.98
C VAL A 119 19.41 -11.13 -5.46
N GLU A 120 20.54 -10.80 -6.04
CA GLU A 120 21.54 -11.79 -6.42
C GLU A 120 22.56 -11.94 -5.29
N VAL A 121 22.71 -13.17 -4.80
CA VAL A 121 23.65 -13.50 -3.73
C VAL A 121 24.81 -14.28 -4.35
N ARG A 122 26.01 -13.78 -4.18
CA ARG A 122 27.21 -14.38 -4.75
C ARG A 122 27.97 -15.20 -3.74
#